data_18f11f2b1f55abc3754c1202f5c0e835
#
_entry.id   18f11f2b1f55abc3754c1202f5c0e835
#
_cell.length_a   1.000
_cell.length_b   1.000
_cell.length_c   1.000
_cell.angle_alpha   90.00
_cell.angle_beta   90.00
_cell.angle_gamma   90.00
#
_symmetry.space_group_name_H-M   'P 1'
#
loop_
_entity.id
_entity.type
_entity.pdbx_description
1 polymer ?
#
loop_
_entity_poly.entity_id
_entity_poly.type
_entity_poly.pdbx_seq_one_letter_code
_entity_poly.pdbx_strand_id
1 'polypeptide(L)' 'MTVNDAVATIILQLLTQKNMTQYRMEQQSGIQHGHMQWILNRKSKTVTLSTVMMIANGFGMTVLEFLDDDLFLYKNLDVE' A
#
# COMPACT_ATOMS: atom_id res chain seq x y z
N MET A 1 -13.94 -0.27 -5.18
CA MET A 1 -12.57 0.23 -5.42
C MET A 1 -11.68 -0.90 -5.93
N THR A 2 -10.60 -0.57 -6.64
CA THR A 2 -9.64 -1.58 -7.09
C THR A 2 -8.73 -2.00 -5.94
N VAL A 3 -7.98 -3.11 -6.14
CA VAL A 3 -6.98 -3.54 -5.16
C VAL A 3 -5.94 -2.43 -4.94
N ASN A 4 -5.51 -1.79 -6.04
CA ASN A 4 -4.55 -0.69 -5.92
C ASN A 4 -5.12 0.49 -5.13
N ASP A 5 -6.42 0.81 -5.31
CA ASP A 5 -7.08 1.86 -4.54
C ASP A 5 -7.02 1.56 -3.04
N ALA A 6 -7.31 0.32 -2.66
CA ALA A 6 -7.26 -0.09 -1.26
C ALA A 6 -5.84 0.03 -0.70
N VAL A 7 -4.84 -0.44 -1.44
CA VAL A 7 -3.43 -0.34 -1.02
C VAL A 7 -3.02 1.12 -0.85
N ALA A 8 -3.33 1.97 -1.82
CA ALA A 8 -2.99 3.40 -1.75
C ALA A 8 -3.65 4.07 -0.53
N THR A 9 -4.92 3.74 -0.27
CA THR A 9 -5.66 4.29 0.86
C THR A 9 -4.98 3.90 2.18
N ILE A 10 -4.61 2.63 2.35
CA ILE A 10 -3.95 2.16 3.57
C ILE A 10 -2.57 2.82 3.73
N ILE A 11 -1.81 2.96 2.63
CA ILE A 11 -0.52 3.66 2.70
C ILE A 11 -0.71 5.07 3.26
N LEU A 12 -1.64 5.84 2.70
CA LEU A 12 -1.88 7.22 3.12
C LEU A 12 -2.32 7.29 4.59
N GLN A 13 -3.18 6.36 5.02
CA GLN A 13 -3.61 6.29 6.42
C GLN A 13 -2.42 6.00 7.35
N LEU A 14 -1.57 5.05 6.98
CA LEU A 14 -0.41 4.67 7.79
C LEU A 14 0.63 5.78 7.87
N LEU A 15 0.86 6.50 6.77
CA LEU A 15 1.77 7.65 6.80
C LEU A 15 1.31 8.68 7.84
N THR A 16 0.01 8.96 7.88
CA THR A 16 -0.57 9.89 8.85
C THR A 16 -0.48 9.33 10.27
N GLN A 17 -0.91 8.09 10.47
CA GLN A 17 -0.94 7.46 11.80
C GLN A 17 0.44 7.33 12.41
N LYS A 18 1.44 7.02 11.60
CA LYS A 18 2.82 6.82 12.05
C LYS A 18 3.66 8.09 11.98
N ASN A 19 3.05 9.19 11.56
CA ASN A 19 3.75 10.47 11.38
C ASN A 19 5.02 10.28 10.52
N MET A 20 4.86 9.57 9.40
CA MET A 20 5.95 9.19 8.51
C MET A 20 5.79 9.89 7.17
N THR A 21 6.90 10.35 6.58
CA THR A 21 6.88 10.92 5.23
C THR A 21 6.88 9.82 4.19
N GLN A 22 6.38 10.13 3.00
CA GLN A 22 6.47 9.21 1.86
C GLN A 22 7.92 8.86 1.56
N TYR A 23 8.83 9.84 1.61
CA TYR A 23 10.25 9.62 1.35
C TYR A 23 10.81 8.56 2.32
N ARG A 24 10.54 8.72 3.61
CA ARG A 24 11.02 7.76 4.61
C ARG A 24 10.46 6.36 4.37
N MET A 25 9.18 6.26 4.01
CA MET A 25 8.58 4.97 3.72
C MET A 25 9.20 4.33 2.48
N GLU A 26 9.50 5.12 1.45
CA GLU A 26 10.21 4.62 0.27
C GLU A 26 11.59 4.10 0.64
N GLN A 27 12.32 4.81 1.49
CA GLN A 27 13.63 4.35 1.96
C GLN A 27 13.54 3.04 2.73
N GLN A 28 12.56 2.91 3.62
CA GLN A 28 12.40 1.73 4.45
C GLN A 28 11.87 0.53 3.70
N SER A 29 11.02 0.73 2.70
CA SER A 29 10.44 -0.34 1.90
C SER A 29 11.36 -0.81 0.76
N GLY A 30 12.26 0.05 0.31
CA GLY A 30 13.09 -0.23 -0.87
C GLY A 30 12.37 -0.02 -2.19
N ILE A 31 11.15 0.53 -2.16
CA ILE A 31 10.40 0.80 -3.39
C ILE A 31 10.87 2.12 -3.98
N GLN A 32 11.14 2.13 -5.29
CA GLN A 32 11.55 3.33 -6.00
C GLN A 32 10.42 4.36 -6.02
N HIS A 33 10.80 5.64 -5.98
CA HIS A 33 9.85 6.75 -5.94
C HIS A 33 8.84 6.71 -7.09
N GLY A 34 9.31 6.43 -8.31
CA GLY A 34 8.42 6.35 -9.48
C GLY A 34 7.35 5.27 -9.32
N HIS A 35 7.71 4.12 -8.77
CA HIS A 35 6.77 3.03 -8.52
C HIS A 35 5.77 3.42 -7.43
N MET A 36 6.25 4.05 -6.35
CA MET A 36 5.37 4.52 -5.28
C MET A 36 4.38 5.55 -5.79
N GLN A 37 4.84 6.51 -6.60
CA GLN A 37 3.97 7.50 -7.23
C GLN A 37 2.91 6.84 -8.13
N TRP A 38 3.29 5.80 -8.87
CA TRP A 38 2.37 5.04 -9.71
C TRP A 38 1.24 4.44 -8.87
N ILE A 39 1.60 3.84 -7.73
CA ILE A 39 0.62 3.24 -6.80
C ILE A 39 -0.29 4.32 -6.22
N LEU A 40 0.29 5.39 -5.67
CA LEU A 40 -0.47 6.45 -5.00
C LEU A 40 -1.34 7.25 -5.96
N ASN A 41 -0.93 7.38 -7.22
CA ASN A 41 -1.72 8.04 -8.26
C ASN A 41 -2.78 7.10 -8.88
N ARG A 42 -2.88 5.89 -8.36
CA ARG A 42 -3.91 4.91 -8.76
C ARG A 42 -3.88 4.61 -10.26
N LYS A 43 -2.67 4.53 -10.83
CA LYS A 43 -2.49 4.30 -12.28
C LYS A 43 -2.71 2.85 -12.68
N SER A 44 -2.67 1.92 -11.73
CA SER A 44 -2.92 0.49 -11.96
C SER A 44 -4.15 0.04 -11.20
N LYS A 45 -4.73 -1.07 -11.60
CA LYS A 45 -5.86 -1.68 -10.89
C LYS A 45 -5.39 -2.64 -9.80
N THR A 46 -4.16 -3.09 -9.89
CA THR A 46 -3.64 -4.11 -8.99
C THR A 46 -2.21 -3.81 -8.56
N VAL A 47 -1.80 -4.45 -7.48
CA VAL A 47 -0.44 -4.40 -6.95
C VAL A 47 -0.01 -5.84 -6.70
N THR A 48 1.22 -6.19 -7.02
CA THR A 48 1.69 -7.56 -6.78
C THR A 48 1.83 -7.81 -5.28
N LEU A 49 1.69 -9.07 -4.87
CA LEU A 49 1.86 -9.44 -3.47
C LEU A 49 3.25 -9.09 -2.96
N SER A 50 4.29 -9.29 -3.78
CA SER A 50 5.65 -8.94 -3.36
C SER A 50 5.80 -7.46 -3.09
N THR A 51 5.16 -6.59 -3.89
CA THR A 51 5.17 -5.15 -3.65
C THR A 51 4.45 -4.82 -2.34
N VAL A 52 3.30 -5.45 -2.07
CA VAL A 52 2.58 -5.26 -0.81
C VAL A 52 3.43 -5.69 0.37
N MET A 53 4.17 -6.80 0.26
CA MET A 53 5.07 -7.25 1.31
C MET A 53 6.18 -6.24 1.57
N MET A 54 6.74 -5.63 0.53
CA MET A 54 7.76 -4.58 0.68
C MET A 54 7.18 -3.35 1.39
N ILE A 55 5.98 -2.93 1.01
CA ILE A 55 5.30 -1.80 1.64
C ILE A 55 5.06 -2.08 3.12
N ALA A 56 4.50 -3.24 3.45
CA ALA A 56 4.26 -3.63 4.83
C ALA A 56 5.54 -3.61 5.64
N ASN A 57 6.62 -4.19 5.10
CA ASN A 57 7.91 -4.19 5.77
C ASN A 57 8.43 -2.78 6.01
N GLY A 58 8.21 -1.86 5.05
CA GLY A 58 8.60 -0.46 5.21
C GLY A 58 7.89 0.23 6.36
N PHE A 59 6.70 -0.22 6.73
CA PHE A 59 5.96 0.26 7.89
C PHE A 59 6.23 -0.54 9.17
N GLY A 60 7.14 -1.53 9.12
CA GLY A 60 7.40 -2.39 10.27
C GLY A 60 6.26 -3.36 10.57
N MET A 61 5.49 -3.73 9.56
CA MET A 61 4.32 -4.60 9.67
C MET A 61 4.53 -5.89 8.88
N THR A 62 3.81 -6.94 9.26
CA THR A 62 3.70 -8.12 8.39
C THR A 62 2.67 -7.83 7.29
N VAL A 63 2.71 -8.60 6.21
CA VAL A 63 1.72 -8.47 5.14
C VAL A 63 0.30 -8.72 5.68
N LEU A 64 0.14 -9.65 6.62
CA LEU A 64 -1.17 -9.95 7.19
C LEU A 64 -1.70 -8.76 8.01
N GLU A 65 -0.84 -8.10 8.75
CA GLU A 65 -1.22 -6.89 9.49
C GLU A 65 -1.63 -5.77 8.55
N PHE A 66 -0.88 -5.58 7.45
CA PHE A 66 -1.18 -4.57 6.45
C PHE A 66 -2.54 -4.82 5.80
N LEU A 67 -2.86 -6.07 5.52
CA LEU A 67 -4.11 -6.45 4.84
C LEU A 67 -5.29 -6.63 5.78
N ASP A 68 -5.09 -6.49 7.09
CA ASP A 68 -6.15 -6.64 8.09
C ASP A 68 -7.00 -5.36 8.16
N ASP A 69 -7.82 -5.14 7.14
CA ASP A 69 -8.69 -3.98 7.00
C ASP A 69 -9.88 -4.36 6.11
N ASP A 70 -11.04 -3.80 6.43
CA ASP A 70 -12.27 -4.09 5.69
C ASP A 70 -12.18 -3.68 4.22
N LEU A 71 -11.27 -2.77 3.86
CA LEU A 71 -11.05 -2.40 2.46
C LEU A 71 -10.63 -3.59 1.60
N PHE A 72 -10.01 -4.62 2.21
CA PHE A 72 -9.55 -5.80 1.50
C PHE A 72 -10.58 -6.94 1.49
N LEU A 73 -11.77 -6.74 2.04
CA LEU A 73 -12.85 -7.71 1.88
C LEU A 73 -13.24 -7.78 0.40
N TYR A 74 -13.40 -9.00 -0.09
CA TYR A 74 -13.67 -9.24 -1.51
C TYR A 74 -14.86 -8.44 -2.03
N LYS A 75 -15.90 -8.28 -1.21
CA LYS A 75 -17.12 -7.53 -1.58
C LYS A 75 -16.86 -6.04 -1.83
N ASN A 76 -15.75 -5.51 -1.30
CA ASN A 76 -15.39 -4.09 -1.44
C ASN A 76 -14.44 -3.83 -2.60
N LEU A 77 -14.00 -4.88 -3.29
CA LEU A 77 -12.95 -4.80 -4.30
C LEU A 77 -13.44 -5.19 -5.68
N ASP A 78 -12.96 -4.46 -6.68
CA ASP A 78 -13.07 -4.81 -8.09
C ASP A 78 -11.77 -5.54 -8.45
N VAL A 79 -11.80 -6.87 -8.50
CA VAL A 79 -10.59 -7.68 -8.69
C VAL A 79 -10.36 -8.15 -10.12
N GLU A 80 -11.18 -7.71 -11.06
CA GLU A 80 -11.00 -7.99 -12.48
C GLU A 80 -10.31 -6.83 -13.20
#